data_4d55f7906e4c3f08c4cb8d2b8a989d15
#
_entry.id   4d55f7906e4c3f08c4cb8d2b8a989d15
#
_cell.length_a   1.000
_cell.length_b   1.000
_cell.length_c   1.000
_cell.angle_alpha   90.00
_cell.angle_beta   90.00
_cell.angle_gamma   90.00
#
_symmetry.space_group_name_H-M   'P 1'
#
loop_
_entity.id
_entity.type
_entity.pdbx_description
1 polymer ?
#
loop_
_entity_poly.entity_id
_entity_poly.type
_entity_poly.pdbx_seq_one_letter_code
_entity_poly.pdbx_strand_id
1 'polypeptide(L)'
;IVTPGTNLDTQALDETKNNYIMCIAYASDHYGVSVADVSTGEYMVTEIENSEKLFDEIYKFMPSELICNEAFYMSGMDFELLKEKLGITVYSLDSWYFDDAVCKDKLLEHFKVKNFAGLGLADYDCGIISAGALLIYLFETQKNSLSNLTHITPYITGKYMLIDSSTRRNLELCETLREKQKRGSLLWVLDKTRTAMGARTLRKN
;
A
#
# COMPACT_ATOMS: atom_id res chain seq x y z
N ILE A 1 -14.67 -11.17 7.06
CA ILE A 1 -14.09 -11.83 5.87
C ILE A 1 -12.60 -11.55 5.91
N VAL A 2 -11.77 -12.59 5.86
CA VAL A 2 -10.31 -12.43 5.79
C VAL A 2 -9.92 -12.38 4.32
N THR A 3 -9.24 -11.31 3.91
CA THR A 3 -8.71 -11.12 2.56
C THR A 3 -7.18 -11.21 2.58
N PRO A 4 -6.48 -11.36 1.43
CA PRO A 4 -5.02 -11.47 1.42
C PRO A 4 -4.29 -10.34 2.16
N GLY A 5 -4.72 -9.09 2.00
CA GLY A 5 -4.12 -7.92 2.65
C GLY A 5 -4.51 -7.72 4.10
N THR A 6 -5.57 -8.40 4.56
CA THR A 6 -6.08 -8.27 5.93
C THR A 6 -5.83 -9.52 6.79
N ASN A 7 -5.05 -10.48 6.28
CA ASN A 7 -4.68 -11.68 7.03
C ASN A 7 -3.68 -11.32 8.16
N LEU A 8 -4.04 -11.68 9.39
CA LEU A 8 -3.20 -11.50 10.60
C LEU A 8 -2.69 -12.83 11.15
N ASP A 9 -2.92 -13.96 10.46
CA ASP A 9 -2.45 -15.25 10.90
C ASP A 9 -0.92 -15.33 10.78
N THR A 10 -0.24 -15.37 11.92
CA THR A 10 1.22 -15.45 12.00
C THR A 10 1.80 -16.74 11.40
N GLN A 11 1.00 -17.79 11.23
CA GLN A 11 1.44 -19.00 10.54
C GLN A 11 1.43 -18.87 9.02
N ALA A 12 0.62 -17.94 8.48
CA ALA A 12 0.48 -17.70 7.05
C ALA A 12 1.34 -16.51 6.57
N LEU A 13 1.81 -15.65 7.48
CA LEU A 13 2.60 -14.46 7.17
C LEU A 13 4.09 -14.69 7.46
N ASP A 14 4.94 -14.24 6.55
CA ASP A 14 6.37 -14.07 6.82
C ASP A 14 6.57 -12.86 7.75
N GLU A 15 6.89 -13.10 9.01
CA GLU A 15 7.08 -12.04 10.02
C GLU A 15 8.14 -10.99 9.63
N THR A 16 9.00 -11.32 8.68
CA THR A 16 10.06 -10.42 8.20
C THR A 16 9.62 -9.55 7.02
N LYS A 17 8.39 -9.73 6.51
CA LYS A 17 7.82 -8.96 5.39
C LYS A 17 6.57 -8.22 5.83
N ASN A 18 6.36 -7.03 5.28
CA ASN A 18 5.09 -6.32 5.41
C ASN A 18 4.02 -6.99 4.57
N ASN A 19 2.78 -6.97 5.06
CA ASN A 19 1.61 -7.43 4.32
C ASN A 19 0.75 -6.21 3.96
N TYR A 20 1.12 -5.57 2.86
CA TYR A 20 0.45 -4.34 2.43
C TYR A 20 -0.86 -4.62 1.69
N ILE A 21 -1.85 -3.80 2.00
CA ILE A 21 -3.03 -3.55 1.16
C ILE A 21 -2.93 -2.15 0.59
N MET A 22 -3.22 -1.99 -0.69
CA MET A 22 -3.16 -0.70 -1.39
C MET A 22 -4.54 -0.33 -1.92
N CYS A 23 -4.90 0.95 -1.77
CA CYS A 23 -6.09 1.51 -2.41
C CYS A 23 -5.68 2.57 -3.42
N ILE A 24 -6.30 2.55 -4.60
CA ILE A 24 -6.11 3.55 -5.64
C ILE A 24 -7.45 4.19 -5.99
N ALA A 25 -7.55 5.49 -5.80
CA ALA A 25 -8.65 6.32 -6.28
C ALA A 25 -8.17 7.14 -7.47
N TYR A 26 -8.80 6.97 -8.62
CA TYR A 26 -8.48 7.73 -9.83
C TYR A 26 -9.61 8.70 -10.14
N ALA A 27 -9.27 9.97 -10.27
CA ALA A 27 -10.17 11.03 -10.68
C ALA A 27 -9.40 12.19 -11.32
N SER A 28 -9.93 12.78 -12.39
CA SER A 28 -9.38 13.99 -13.05
C SER A 28 -7.88 13.88 -13.39
N ASP A 29 -7.46 12.74 -13.93
CA ASP A 29 -6.08 12.42 -14.29
C ASP A 29 -5.08 12.39 -13.12
N HIS A 30 -5.58 12.28 -11.88
CA HIS A 30 -4.79 12.14 -10.69
C HIS A 30 -5.10 10.81 -9.99
N TYR A 31 -4.08 10.24 -9.36
CA TYR A 31 -4.18 9.01 -8.58
C TYR A 31 -3.95 9.32 -7.10
N GLY A 32 -4.95 9.10 -6.28
CA GLY A 32 -4.77 9.00 -4.84
C GLY A 32 -4.34 7.57 -4.50
N VAL A 33 -3.24 7.41 -3.80
CA VAL A 33 -2.70 6.11 -3.42
C VAL A 33 -2.55 6.05 -1.92
N SER A 34 -3.20 5.08 -1.30
CA SER A 34 -3.03 4.80 0.13
C SER A 34 -2.60 3.35 0.34
N VAL A 35 -1.76 3.14 1.34
CA VAL A 35 -1.17 1.83 1.65
C VAL A 35 -1.24 1.61 3.15
N ALA A 36 -1.71 0.44 3.57
CA ALA A 36 -1.75 0.07 4.97
C ALA A 36 -1.18 -1.35 5.20
N ASP A 37 -0.53 -1.53 6.34
CA ASP A 37 -0.21 -2.83 6.90
C ASP A 37 -0.86 -2.92 8.29
N VAL A 38 -1.95 -3.68 8.37
CA VAL A 38 -2.70 -3.85 9.61
C VAL A 38 -1.88 -4.53 10.70
N SER A 39 -0.91 -5.36 10.32
CA SER A 39 -0.07 -6.09 11.28
C SER A 39 0.94 -5.18 11.99
N THR A 40 1.37 -4.11 11.35
CA THR A 40 2.36 -3.16 11.89
C THR A 40 1.74 -1.84 12.34
N GLY A 41 0.53 -1.52 11.90
CA GLY A 41 -0.12 -0.23 12.11
C GLY A 41 0.40 0.86 11.17
N GLU A 42 1.09 0.49 10.10
CA GLU A 42 1.58 1.41 9.09
C GLU A 42 0.46 1.85 8.18
N TYR A 43 0.31 3.18 7.98
CA TYR A 43 -0.68 3.76 7.09
C TYR A 43 -0.10 4.98 6.39
N MET A 44 -0.01 4.91 5.07
CA MET A 44 0.65 5.94 4.25
C MET A 44 -0.26 6.38 3.11
N VAL A 45 -0.06 7.61 2.64
CA VAL A 45 -0.84 8.19 1.54
C VAL A 45 0.02 9.11 0.68
N THR A 46 -0.23 9.09 -0.62
CA THR A 46 0.37 10.01 -1.60
C THR A 46 -0.58 10.32 -2.74
N GLU A 47 -0.24 11.32 -3.54
CA GLU A 47 -0.90 11.62 -4.81
C GLU A 47 0.10 11.55 -5.95
N ILE A 48 -0.34 11.04 -7.09
CA ILE A 48 0.49 10.77 -8.27
C ILE A 48 -0.26 11.25 -9.51
N GLU A 49 0.44 11.98 -10.36
CA GLU A 49 -0.11 12.52 -11.63
C GLU A 49 0.17 11.62 -12.85
N ASN A 50 1.05 10.63 -12.68
CA ASN A 50 1.61 9.88 -13.80
C ASN A 50 1.45 8.36 -13.55
N SER A 51 0.92 7.65 -14.54
CA SER A 51 0.70 6.19 -14.47
C SER A 51 2.01 5.39 -14.32
N GLU A 52 3.13 5.88 -14.88
CA GLU A 52 4.43 5.20 -14.73
C GLU A 52 4.89 5.23 -13.27
N LYS A 53 4.77 6.40 -12.61
CA LYS A 53 5.07 6.52 -11.18
C LYS A 53 4.14 5.69 -10.30
N LEU A 54 2.87 5.55 -10.71
CA LEU A 54 1.93 4.69 -10.02
C LEU A 54 2.39 3.21 -10.07
N PHE A 55 2.87 2.78 -11.23
CA PHE A 55 3.38 1.42 -11.38
C PHE A 55 4.60 1.17 -10.50
N ASP A 56 5.49 2.17 -10.40
CA ASP A 56 6.65 2.12 -9.51
C ASP A 56 6.25 1.99 -8.03
N GLU A 57 5.18 2.69 -7.60
CA GLU A 57 4.68 2.58 -6.22
C GLU A 57 4.02 1.21 -5.97
N ILE A 58 3.24 0.67 -6.91
CA ILE A 58 2.69 -0.70 -6.79
C ILE A 58 3.85 -1.69 -6.65
N TYR A 59 4.89 -1.55 -7.44
CA TYR A 59 6.04 -2.44 -7.41
C TYR A 59 6.89 -2.28 -6.14
N LYS A 60 7.01 -1.07 -5.64
CA LYS A 60 7.73 -0.76 -4.39
C LYS A 60 7.10 -1.45 -3.18
N PHE A 61 5.79 -1.33 -3.04
CA PHE A 61 5.07 -1.91 -1.90
C PHE A 61 4.73 -3.38 -2.10
N MET A 62 4.62 -3.85 -3.34
CA MET A 62 4.21 -5.24 -3.66
C MET A 62 3.01 -5.66 -2.81
N PRO A 63 1.89 -4.94 -2.87
CA PRO A 63 0.75 -5.24 -2.03
C PRO A 63 0.21 -6.63 -2.35
N SER A 64 -0.23 -7.37 -1.34
CA SER A 64 -0.92 -8.64 -1.53
C SER A 64 -2.33 -8.47 -2.09
N GLU A 65 -2.88 -7.28 -1.92
CA GLU A 65 -4.23 -6.91 -2.35
C GLU A 65 -4.26 -5.45 -2.77
N LEU A 66 -4.91 -5.17 -3.89
CA LEU A 66 -5.13 -3.84 -4.41
C LEU A 66 -6.63 -3.62 -4.59
N ILE A 67 -7.17 -2.61 -3.93
CA ILE A 67 -8.55 -2.15 -4.11
C ILE A 67 -8.57 -0.85 -4.89
N CYS A 68 -9.59 -0.63 -5.71
CA CYS A 68 -9.67 0.57 -6.53
C CYS A 68 -11.11 0.96 -6.86
N ASN A 69 -11.30 2.19 -7.32
CA ASN A 69 -12.56 2.63 -7.88
C ASN A 69 -12.75 2.13 -9.33
N GLU A 70 -13.98 2.17 -9.80
CA GLU A 70 -14.33 1.73 -11.15
C GLU A 70 -13.57 2.51 -12.23
N ALA A 71 -13.38 3.82 -12.06
CA ALA A 71 -12.63 4.67 -13.00
C ALA A 71 -11.19 4.16 -13.22
N PHE A 72 -10.50 3.75 -12.15
CA PHE A 72 -9.19 3.13 -12.26
C PHE A 72 -9.26 1.74 -12.89
N TYR A 73 -10.25 0.94 -12.50
CA TYR A 73 -10.43 -0.41 -13.05
C TYR A 73 -10.67 -0.40 -14.56
N MET A 74 -11.33 0.65 -15.07
CA MET A 74 -11.59 0.85 -16.50
C MET A 74 -10.48 1.58 -17.24
N SER A 75 -9.40 1.98 -16.57
CA SER A 75 -8.31 2.79 -17.16
C SER A 75 -7.43 2.04 -18.18
N GLY A 76 -7.66 0.73 -18.37
CA GLY A 76 -6.89 -0.08 -19.33
C GLY A 76 -5.59 -0.65 -18.78
N MET A 77 -5.37 -0.60 -17.48
CA MET A 77 -4.24 -1.27 -16.83
C MET A 77 -4.39 -2.79 -16.95
N ASP A 78 -3.30 -3.49 -17.24
CA ASP A 78 -3.27 -4.94 -17.34
C ASP A 78 -3.24 -5.60 -15.95
N PHE A 79 -4.41 -5.83 -15.39
CA PHE A 79 -4.57 -6.46 -14.07
C PHE A 79 -4.23 -7.95 -14.06
N GLU A 80 -4.34 -8.63 -15.20
CA GLU A 80 -3.92 -10.04 -15.34
C GLU A 80 -2.40 -10.13 -15.19
N LEU A 81 -1.68 -9.19 -15.77
CA LEU A 81 -0.23 -9.09 -15.61
C LEU A 81 0.18 -8.88 -14.14
N LEU A 82 -0.54 -8.03 -13.39
CA LEU A 82 -0.28 -7.81 -11.96
C LEU A 82 -0.50 -9.09 -11.16
N LYS A 83 -1.56 -9.84 -11.48
CA LYS A 83 -1.87 -11.11 -10.80
C LYS A 83 -0.85 -12.20 -11.13
N GLU A 84 -0.54 -12.40 -12.40
CA GLU A 84 0.33 -13.49 -12.84
C GLU A 84 1.81 -13.25 -12.48
N LYS A 85 2.29 -12.01 -12.68
CA LYS A 85 3.72 -11.70 -12.46
C LYS A 85 4.03 -11.27 -11.03
N LEU A 86 3.11 -10.56 -10.38
CA LEU A 86 3.34 -9.97 -9.07
C LEU A 86 2.54 -10.64 -7.95
N GLY A 87 1.58 -11.50 -8.27
CA GLY A 87 0.72 -12.15 -7.28
C GLY A 87 -0.28 -11.19 -6.60
N ILE A 88 -0.53 -10.02 -7.21
CA ILE A 88 -1.40 -8.99 -6.66
C ILE A 88 -2.84 -9.27 -7.08
N THR A 89 -3.74 -9.39 -6.10
CA THR A 89 -5.17 -9.49 -6.37
C THR A 89 -5.79 -8.10 -6.42
N VAL A 90 -6.51 -7.79 -7.51
CA VAL A 90 -7.14 -6.47 -7.72
C VAL A 90 -8.64 -6.59 -7.60
N TYR A 91 -9.25 -5.70 -6.80
CA TYR A 91 -10.70 -5.61 -6.63
C TYR A 91 -11.19 -4.20 -6.93
N SER A 92 -12.19 -4.08 -7.81
CA SER A 92 -12.97 -2.86 -7.95
C SER A 92 -14.05 -2.85 -6.86
N LEU A 93 -14.10 -1.78 -6.08
CA LEU A 93 -15.12 -1.58 -5.06
C LEU A 93 -16.25 -0.70 -5.58
N ASP A 94 -17.42 -0.84 -4.96
CA ASP A 94 -18.59 -0.02 -5.26
C ASP A 94 -18.31 1.47 -5.03
N SER A 95 -18.95 2.34 -5.80
CA SER A 95 -18.72 3.80 -5.80
C SER A 95 -18.90 4.47 -4.43
N TRP A 96 -19.76 3.93 -3.57
CA TRP A 96 -20.01 4.50 -2.24
C TRP A 96 -18.80 4.46 -1.32
N TYR A 97 -17.83 3.51 -1.51
CA TYR A 97 -16.57 3.50 -0.79
C TYR A 97 -15.72 4.75 -1.05
N PHE A 98 -15.89 5.36 -2.22
CA PHE A 98 -15.13 6.52 -2.69
C PHE A 98 -15.95 7.82 -2.64
N ASP A 99 -17.04 7.83 -1.89
CA ASP A 99 -17.80 9.05 -1.64
C ASP A 99 -16.96 10.03 -0.82
N ASP A 100 -16.81 11.25 -1.33
CA ASP A 100 -15.93 12.27 -0.77
C ASP A 100 -16.30 12.60 0.69
N ALA A 101 -17.58 12.79 0.97
CA ALA A 101 -18.04 13.15 2.31
C ALA A 101 -17.83 11.99 3.28
N VAL A 102 -18.18 10.77 2.87
CA VAL A 102 -18.03 9.57 3.69
C VAL A 102 -16.56 9.29 4.00
N CYS A 103 -15.67 9.41 3.02
CA CYS A 103 -14.22 9.23 3.20
C CYS A 103 -13.64 10.25 4.17
N LYS A 104 -14.00 11.53 4.00
CA LYS A 104 -13.55 12.63 4.85
C LYS A 104 -14.01 12.45 6.29
N ASP A 105 -15.28 12.19 6.50
CA ASP A 105 -15.85 12.00 7.83
C ASP A 105 -15.21 10.82 8.55
N LYS A 106 -15.01 9.69 7.83
CA LYS A 106 -14.41 8.49 8.39
C LYS A 106 -12.97 8.70 8.86
N LEU A 107 -12.16 9.41 8.08
CA LEU A 107 -10.78 9.74 8.45
C LEU A 107 -10.72 10.66 9.67
N LEU A 108 -11.52 11.74 9.69
CA LEU A 108 -11.56 12.69 10.80
C LEU A 108 -12.03 12.03 12.11
N GLU A 109 -13.04 11.15 12.02
CA GLU A 109 -13.56 10.38 13.15
C GLU A 109 -12.48 9.41 13.70
N HIS A 110 -11.86 8.63 12.83
CA HIS A 110 -10.89 7.60 13.23
C HIS A 110 -9.67 8.21 13.91
N PHE A 111 -9.07 9.23 13.29
CA PHE A 111 -7.87 9.88 13.81
C PHE A 111 -8.18 10.96 14.87
N LYS A 112 -9.46 11.22 15.16
CA LYS A 112 -9.93 12.19 16.16
C LYS A 112 -9.36 13.60 15.94
N VAL A 113 -9.29 14.02 14.68
CA VAL A 113 -8.83 15.35 14.28
C VAL A 113 -9.97 16.20 13.74
N LYS A 114 -9.83 17.52 13.82
CA LYS A 114 -10.88 18.46 13.37
C LYS A 114 -10.76 18.82 11.88
N ASN A 115 -9.58 18.64 11.31
CA ASN A 115 -9.29 18.98 9.91
C ASN A 115 -8.11 18.18 9.38
N PHE A 116 -7.93 18.17 8.07
CA PHE A 116 -6.87 17.43 7.38
C PHE A 116 -5.47 18.04 7.55
N ALA A 117 -5.35 19.31 7.93
CA ALA A 117 -4.07 19.91 8.26
C ALA A 117 -3.41 19.21 9.47
N GLY A 118 -4.21 18.74 10.43
CA GLY A 118 -3.73 17.94 11.56
C GLY A 118 -3.14 16.58 11.17
N LEU A 119 -3.49 16.08 9.97
CA LEU A 119 -2.95 14.85 9.39
C LEU A 119 -1.83 15.10 8.36
N GLY A 120 -1.51 16.37 8.07
CA GLY A 120 -0.59 16.72 6.99
C GLY A 120 -1.17 16.55 5.59
N LEU A 121 -2.51 16.48 5.45
CA LEU A 121 -3.23 16.21 4.21
C LEU A 121 -4.00 17.42 3.69
N ALA A 122 -3.66 18.63 4.09
CA ALA A 122 -4.40 19.84 3.72
C ALA A 122 -4.50 20.06 2.20
N ASP A 123 -3.45 19.69 1.46
CA ASP A 123 -3.34 19.90 0.01
C ASP A 123 -3.67 18.62 -0.79
N TYR A 124 -4.20 17.58 -0.12
CA TYR A 124 -4.58 16.33 -0.76
C TYR A 124 -6.07 16.33 -1.10
N ASP A 125 -6.43 15.69 -2.21
CA ASP A 125 -7.81 15.49 -2.66
C ASP A 125 -8.08 14.01 -2.95
N CYS A 126 -7.58 13.48 -4.07
CA CYS A 126 -7.70 12.05 -4.40
C CYS A 126 -7.05 11.15 -3.34
N GLY A 127 -5.98 11.61 -2.70
CA GLY A 127 -5.31 10.90 -1.60
C GLY A 127 -6.21 10.73 -0.39
N ILE A 128 -7.00 11.74 -0.04
CA ILE A 128 -7.99 11.68 1.05
C ILE A 128 -9.07 10.64 0.73
N ILE A 129 -9.58 10.65 -0.51
CA ILE A 129 -10.59 9.68 -0.95
C ILE A 129 -10.02 8.26 -0.90
N SER A 130 -8.83 8.04 -1.43
CA SER A 130 -8.15 6.75 -1.38
C SER A 130 -7.95 6.25 0.06
N ALA A 131 -7.45 7.12 0.93
CA ALA A 131 -7.25 6.79 2.34
C ALA A 131 -8.57 6.47 3.04
N GLY A 132 -9.62 7.30 2.84
CA GLY A 132 -10.94 7.05 3.42
C GLY A 132 -11.53 5.72 2.96
N ALA A 133 -11.48 5.42 1.67
CA ALA A 133 -11.95 4.16 1.09
C ALA A 133 -11.20 2.95 1.67
N LEU A 134 -9.88 3.03 1.78
CA LEU A 134 -9.08 1.99 2.40
C LEU A 134 -9.48 1.76 3.87
N LEU A 135 -9.66 2.82 4.62
CA LEU A 135 -10.08 2.73 6.02
C LEU A 135 -11.45 2.08 6.18
N ILE A 136 -12.43 2.46 5.35
CA ILE A 136 -13.78 1.87 5.34
C ILE A 136 -13.69 0.36 5.03
N TYR A 137 -12.94 0.01 4.00
CA TYR A 137 -12.73 -1.40 3.62
C TYR A 137 -12.09 -2.22 4.75
N LEU A 138 -11.10 -1.65 5.43
CA LEU A 138 -10.48 -2.30 6.57
C LEU A 138 -11.44 -2.49 7.75
N PHE A 139 -12.32 -1.54 8.03
CA PHE A 139 -13.36 -1.70 9.06
C PHE A 139 -14.35 -2.81 8.73
N GLU A 140 -14.70 -2.99 7.48
CA GLU A 140 -15.64 -4.04 7.07
C GLU A 140 -15.02 -5.44 7.05
N THR A 141 -13.76 -5.54 6.65
CA THR A 141 -13.05 -6.81 6.55
C THR A 141 -12.48 -7.26 7.88
N GLN A 142 -11.97 -6.32 8.67
CA GLN A 142 -11.46 -6.56 10.03
C GLN A 142 -12.53 -6.22 11.05
N LYS A 143 -13.18 -7.22 11.61
CA LYS A 143 -14.18 -7.01 12.68
C LYS A 143 -13.57 -6.52 14.01
N ASN A 144 -12.25 -6.43 14.09
CA ASN A 144 -11.52 -5.92 15.25
C ASN A 144 -11.29 -4.42 15.12
N SER A 145 -11.13 -3.74 16.27
CA SER A 145 -10.76 -2.33 16.28
C SER A 145 -9.42 -2.14 15.55
N LEU A 146 -9.38 -1.25 14.55
CA LEU A 146 -8.15 -0.82 13.89
C LEU A 146 -7.36 0.16 14.81
N SER A 147 -7.31 -0.14 16.10
CA SER A 147 -6.69 0.73 17.11
C SER A 147 -5.18 0.87 16.96
N ASN A 148 -4.56 -0.01 16.21
CA ASN A 148 -3.15 0.06 15.84
C ASN A 148 -2.86 1.06 14.71
N LEU A 149 -3.86 1.41 13.88
CA LEU A 149 -3.74 2.46 12.88
C LEU A 149 -3.95 3.83 13.55
N THR A 150 -2.93 4.32 14.24
CA THR A 150 -3.02 5.52 15.07
C THR A 150 -2.70 6.82 14.34
N HIS A 151 -2.06 6.74 13.19
CA HIS A 151 -1.67 7.89 12.38
C HIS A 151 -1.59 7.52 10.90
N ILE A 152 -1.76 8.51 10.05
CA ILE A 152 -1.55 8.42 8.61
C ILE A 152 -0.35 9.30 8.25
N THR A 153 0.54 8.78 7.41
CA THR A 153 1.76 9.48 7.01
C THR A 153 1.70 9.85 5.54
N PRO A 154 1.58 11.13 5.19
CA PRO A 154 1.77 11.57 3.82
C PRO A 154 3.23 11.39 3.38
N TYR A 155 3.44 10.96 2.15
CA TYR A 155 4.77 10.87 1.59
C TYR A 155 4.81 11.38 0.15
N ILE A 156 5.98 11.87 -0.27
CA ILE A 156 6.18 12.42 -1.61
C ILE A 156 6.93 11.38 -2.44
N THR A 157 6.36 11.04 -3.60
CA THR A 157 7.02 10.20 -4.58
C THR A 157 8.18 10.94 -5.23
N GLY A 158 9.27 10.24 -5.54
CA GLY A 158 10.42 10.84 -6.21
C GLY A 158 11.45 11.53 -5.31
N LYS A 159 11.33 11.41 -3.98
CA LYS A 159 12.34 11.90 -3.02
C LYS A 159 13.65 11.09 -3.08
N TYR A 160 13.58 9.86 -3.56
CA TYR A 160 14.72 8.95 -3.70
C TYR A 160 14.92 8.58 -5.16
N MET A 161 16.10 8.08 -5.49
CA MET A 161 16.39 7.53 -6.81
C MET A 161 15.45 6.36 -7.13
N LEU A 162 14.66 6.49 -8.18
CA LEU A 162 13.77 5.42 -8.63
C LEU A 162 14.62 4.32 -9.24
N ILE A 163 14.47 3.12 -8.71
CA ILE A 163 15.03 1.90 -9.29
C ILE A 163 13.84 1.13 -9.85
N ASP A 164 13.75 1.06 -11.18
CA ASP A 164 12.67 0.33 -11.83
C ASP A 164 12.68 -1.16 -11.48
N SER A 165 11.56 -1.83 -11.75
CA SER A 165 11.36 -3.23 -11.40
C SER A 165 12.39 -4.17 -12.02
N SER A 166 12.80 -3.91 -13.28
CA SER A 166 13.79 -4.70 -13.98
C SER A 166 15.16 -4.55 -13.35
N THR A 167 15.56 -3.31 -13.07
CA THR A 167 16.84 -2.98 -12.42
C THR A 167 16.90 -3.56 -11.02
N ARG A 168 15.84 -3.41 -10.22
CA ARG A 168 15.76 -3.98 -8.87
C ARG A 168 15.91 -5.51 -8.87
N ARG A 169 15.28 -6.17 -9.83
CA ARG A 169 15.39 -7.61 -10.02
C ARG A 169 16.78 -8.01 -10.53
N ASN A 170 17.32 -7.31 -11.53
CA ASN A 170 18.61 -7.61 -12.12
C ASN A 170 19.77 -7.39 -11.16
N LEU A 171 19.65 -6.41 -10.24
CA LEU A 171 20.60 -6.16 -9.17
C LEU A 171 20.47 -7.15 -8.01
N GLU A 172 19.50 -8.07 -8.05
CA GLU A 172 19.27 -9.05 -6.99
C GLU A 172 19.21 -8.43 -5.58
N LEU A 173 18.50 -7.31 -5.45
CA LEU A 173 18.49 -6.54 -4.19
C LEU A 173 17.88 -7.31 -3.04
N CYS A 174 16.75 -7.98 -3.26
CA CYS A 174 16.00 -8.69 -2.22
C CYS A 174 16.07 -10.21 -2.34
N GLU A 175 16.18 -10.72 -3.57
CA GLU A 175 16.20 -12.14 -3.87
C GLU A 175 17.01 -12.41 -5.14
N THR A 176 17.51 -13.64 -5.28
CA THR A 176 18.29 -14.07 -6.46
C THR A 176 17.37 -14.30 -7.67
N LEU A 177 17.91 -14.08 -8.88
CA LEU A 177 17.19 -14.27 -10.15
C LEU A 177 16.77 -15.72 -10.39
N ARG A 178 17.66 -16.65 -10.07
CA ARG A 178 17.47 -18.09 -10.38
C ARG A 178 16.56 -18.78 -9.38
N GLU A 179 16.85 -18.62 -8.10
CA GLU A 179 16.24 -19.44 -7.05
C GLU A 179 15.17 -18.69 -6.28
N LYS A 180 14.98 -17.39 -6.55
CA LYS A 180 14.07 -16.50 -5.83
C LYS A 180 14.22 -16.60 -4.30
N GLN A 181 15.48 -16.76 -3.86
CA GLN A 181 15.83 -16.89 -2.45
C GLN A 181 16.53 -15.63 -1.95
N LYS A 182 16.36 -15.32 -0.67
CA LYS A 182 17.07 -14.22 -0.01
C LYS A 182 18.58 -14.46 0.00
N ARG A 183 19.02 -15.70 0.19
CA ARG A 183 20.45 -16.08 0.23
C ARG A 183 21.13 -15.78 -1.09
N GLY A 184 22.21 -14.99 -1.04
CA GLY A 184 22.93 -14.55 -2.22
C GLY A 184 22.52 -13.17 -2.75
N SER A 185 21.42 -12.57 -2.25
CA SER A 185 21.00 -11.21 -2.59
C SER A 185 21.78 -10.15 -1.80
N LEU A 186 21.68 -8.87 -2.21
CA LEU A 186 22.26 -7.76 -1.47
C LEU A 186 21.66 -7.68 -0.05
N LEU A 187 20.35 -7.83 0.08
CA LEU A 187 19.65 -7.86 1.36
C LEU A 187 20.21 -8.95 2.29
N TRP A 188 20.55 -10.11 1.77
CA TRP A 188 21.14 -11.18 2.59
C TRP A 188 22.50 -10.79 3.18
N VAL A 189 23.32 -10.05 2.41
CA VAL A 189 24.64 -9.57 2.88
C VAL A 189 24.48 -8.50 3.96
N LEU A 190 23.54 -7.57 3.77
CA LEU A 190 23.30 -6.43 4.64
C LEU A 190 22.52 -6.79 5.90
N ASP A 191 21.65 -7.80 5.83
CA ASP A 191 20.75 -8.16 6.93
C ASP A 191 21.50 -8.84 8.07
N LYS A 192 21.82 -8.03 9.07
CA LYS A 192 22.37 -8.48 10.37
C LYS A 192 21.34 -8.32 11.49
N THR A 193 20.08 -8.09 11.13
CA THR A 193 19.01 -7.89 12.11
C THR A 193 18.71 -9.18 12.87
N ARG A 194 18.29 -9.03 14.12
CA ARG A 194 17.94 -10.14 15.02
C ARG A 194 16.46 -10.20 15.37
N THR A 195 15.69 -9.25 14.85
CA THR A 195 14.25 -9.13 15.12
C THR A 195 13.47 -8.96 13.82
N ALA A 196 12.22 -9.42 13.81
CA ALA A 196 11.30 -9.23 12.69
C ALA A 196 11.12 -7.74 12.33
N MET A 197 10.99 -6.88 13.35
CA MET A 197 10.89 -5.42 13.18
C MET A 197 12.13 -4.84 12.50
N GLY A 198 13.33 -5.24 12.92
CA GLY A 198 14.57 -4.82 12.30
C GLY A 198 14.66 -5.24 10.84
N ALA A 199 14.27 -6.47 10.51
CA ALA A 199 14.27 -6.97 9.14
C ALA A 199 13.29 -6.20 8.24
N ARG A 200 12.08 -5.87 8.75
CA ARG A 200 11.10 -5.04 8.04
C ARG A 200 11.63 -3.63 7.80
N THR A 201 12.23 -3.01 8.82
CA THR A 201 12.82 -1.67 8.69
C THR A 201 13.95 -1.64 7.65
N LEU A 202 14.82 -2.65 7.64
CA LEU A 202 15.90 -2.75 6.67
C LEU A 202 15.38 -2.90 5.23
N ARG A 203 14.29 -3.63 5.03
CA ARG A 203 13.68 -3.78 3.70
C ARG A 203 13.01 -2.51 3.19
N LYS A 204 12.51 -1.68 4.11
CA LYS A 204 11.82 -0.43 3.80
C LYS A 204 12.76 0.67 3.33
N ASN A 205 14.01 0.69 3.83
CA ASN A 205 15.05 1.66 3.53
C ASN A 205 15.94 1.20 2.38
#